data_45e803ba3ae5eb1caf279fced6c92a70
#
_entry.id   45e803ba3ae5eb1caf279fced6c92a70
#
_cell.length_a   1.000
_cell.length_b   1.000
_cell.length_c   1.000
_cell.angle_alpha   90.00
_cell.angle_beta   90.00
_cell.angle_gamma   90.00
#
_symmetry.space_group_name_H-M   'P 1'
#
loop_
_entity.id
_entity.type
_entity.pdbx_description
1 polymer ?
#
loop_
_entity_poly.entity_id
_entity_poly.type
_entity_poly.pdbx_seq_one_letter_code
_entity_poly.pdbx_strand_id
1 'polypeptide(L)'
;MKKIIVPIDFSKHSEYALETAAVLAQKNNAELLVLHMLELSNAILTRDGNSIQTETIFFLKLAEKKFKEFLDKPYLKGIKVTPIVKHFKVFSEVSQVAKEHCVDLIVMGSHGVSGLKEIFVGSNTEKVVRNSDIPVLVVKHHPILTDFDSVVFACDFSEEIIGAFTKASKMLKELGIKMYLLHVNLPNEKFRSSTEIERKVATFLEKVEGNLSKMNEVAYVSDYSVEKGILNYSNVVGADLIAVVTHGRKGLTHFMDGSVSEDVANHSTLPVLTFKI
;
A
#
# COMPACT_ATOMS: atom_id res chain seq x y z
N MET A 1 5.65 -7.97 -12.50
CA MET A 1 5.65 -8.24 -11.05
C MET A 1 5.96 -9.70 -10.80
N LYS A 2 6.94 -10.06 -9.89
CA LYS A 2 7.40 -11.43 -9.66
C LYS A 2 7.23 -11.92 -8.22
N LYS A 3 7.29 -11.00 -7.26
CA LYS A 3 7.22 -11.32 -5.83
C LYS A 3 6.36 -10.32 -5.07
N ILE A 4 5.46 -10.84 -4.26
CA ILE A 4 4.60 -10.07 -3.36
C ILE A 4 4.87 -10.53 -1.92
N ILE A 5 5.03 -9.60 -0.99
CA ILE A 5 5.13 -9.94 0.43
C ILE A 5 3.86 -9.50 1.17
N VAL A 6 3.38 -10.38 2.04
CA VAL A 6 2.20 -10.15 2.86
C VAL A 6 2.60 -10.30 4.34
N PRO A 7 2.81 -9.19 5.05
CA PRO A 7 2.96 -9.23 6.51
C PRO A 7 1.65 -9.64 7.16
N ILE A 8 1.72 -10.64 8.04
CA ILE A 8 0.54 -11.18 8.72
C ILE A 8 0.70 -11.20 10.24
N ASP A 9 -0.43 -11.05 10.92
CA ASP A 9 -0.59 -11.25 12.35
C ASP A 9 -1.68 -12.29 12.69
N PHE A 10 -2.12 -13.04 11.67
CA PHE A 10 -3.21 -14.02 11.71
C PHE A 10 -4.60 -13.42 11.99
N SER A 11 -4.76 -12.10 11.86
CA SER A 11 -6.06 -11.43 11.93
C SER A 11 -6.86 -11.61 10.63
N LYS A 12 -8.16 -11.29 10.67
CA LYS A 12 -9.01 -11.25 9.47
C LYS A 12 -8.50 -10.24 8.44
N HIS A 13 -7.97 -9.10 8.86
CA HIS A 13 -7.44 -8.09 7.95
C HIS A 13 -6.18 -8.59 7.23
N SER A 14 -5.31 -9.33 7.92
CA SER A 14 -4.18 -9.97 7.26
C SER A 14 -4.60 -11.12 6.34
N GLU A 15 -5.73 -11.79 6.60
CA GLU A 15 -6.33 -12.75 5.68
C GLU A 15 -6.87 -12.08 4.42
N TYR A 16 -7.57 -10.94 4.54
CA TYR A 16 -8.01 -10.15 3.37
C TYR A 16 -6.85 -9.68 2.50
N ALA A 17 -5.75 -9.25 3.13
CA ALA A 17 -4.53 -8.89 2.43
C ALA A 17 -3.92 -10.10 1.68
N LEU A 18 -3.90 -11.27 2.31
CA LEU A 18 -3.41 -12.50 1.70
C LEU A 18 -4.26 -12.93 0.49
N GLU A 19 -5.57 -12.87 0.62
CA GLU A 19 -6.50 -13.19 -0.47
C GLU A 19 -6.35 -12.22 -1.65
N THR A 20 -6.27 -10.90 -1.38
CA THR A 20 -5.98 -9.91 -2.41
C THR A 20 -4.64 -10.15 -3.09
N ALA A 21 -3.60 -10.46 -2.32
CA ALA A 21 -2.28 -10.79 -2.85
C ALA A 21 -2.29 -12.07 -3.69
N ALA A 22 -3.12 -13.05 -3.33
CA ALA A 22 -3.27 -14.29 -4.08
C ALA A 22 -3.86 -14.05 -5.48
N VAL A 23 -4.89 -13.19 -5.60
CA VAL A 23 -5.46 -12.77 -6.88
C VAL A 23 -4.38 -12.14 -7.77
N LEU A 24 -3.61 -11.18 -7.23
CA LEU A 24 -2.52 -10.54 -7.97
C LEU A 24 -1.40 -11.53 -8.34
N ALA A 25 -1.05 -12.45 -7.43
CA ALA A 25 -0.03 -13.45 -7.67
C ALA A 25 -0.44 -14.44 -8.76
N GLN A 26 -1.69 -14.89 -8.76
CA GLN A 26 -2.22 -15.83 -9.74
C GLN A 26 -2.22 -15.22 -11.16
N LYS A 27 -2.69 -13.96 -11.29
CA LYS A 27 -2.71 -13.23 -12.55
C LYS A 27 -1.30 -13.02 -13.14
N ASN A 28 -0.30 -12.81 -12.27
CA ASN A 28 1.06 -12.45 -12.68
C ASN A 28 2.08 -13.59 -12.56
N ASN A 29 1.66 -14.79 -12.19
CA ASN A 29 2.53 -15.92 -11.86
C ASN A 29 3.64 -15.53 -10.87
N ALA A 30 3.26 -14.77 -9.83
CA ALA A 30 4.16 -14.25 -8.82
C ALA A 30 4.25 -15.17 -7.60
N GLU A 31 5.39 -15.15 -6.92
CA GLU A 31 5.59 -15.81 -5.62
C GLU A 31 5.02 -14.96 -4.49
N LEU A 32 4.31 -15.58 -3.54
CA LEU A 32 3.86 -14.98 -2.31
C LEU A 32 4.82 -15.30 -1.17
N LEU A 33 5.40 -14.26 -0.56
CA LEU A 33 6.15 -14.35 0.68
C LEU A 33 5.22 -13.95 1.83
N VAL A 34 4.88 -14.87 2.71
CA VAL A 34 3.98 -14.59 3.84
C VAL A 34 4.81 -14.43 5.09
N LEU A 35 4.91 -13.18 5.57
CA LEU A 35 5.83 -12.77 6.64
C LEU A 35 5.10 -12.62 7.97
N HIS A 36 5.57 -13.36 8.99
CA HIS A 36 5.17 -13.15 10.37
C HIS A 36 6.34 -12.62 11.20
N MET A 37 6.09 -11.52 11.93
CA MET A 37 7.07 -10.88 12.81
C MET A 37 6.79 -11.30 14.25
N LEU A 38 7.70 -12.05 14.87
CA LEU A 38 7.63 -12.42 16.28
C LEU A 38 8.21 -11.30 17.14
N GLU A 39 7.34 -10.52 17.76
CA GLU A 39 7.72 -9.55 18.78
C GLU A 39 7.91 -10.29 20.12
N LEU A 40 9.15 -10.57 20.50
CA LEU A 40 9.43 -11.05 21.85
C LEU A 40 9.43 -9.88 22.81
N SER A 41 8.71 -10.01 23.92
CA SER A 41 8.65 -8.96 24.94
C SER A 41 10.03 -8.74 25.57
N ASN A 42 10.35 -7.51 25.96
CA ASN A 42 11.60 -7.17 26.66
C ASN A 42 11.79 -8.00 27.94
N ALA A 43 10.72 -8.50 28.55
CA ALA A 43 10.76 -9.40 29.71
C ALA A 43 11.39 -10.77 29.39
N ILE A 44 11.38 -11.21 28.13
CA ILE A 44 12.03 -12.45 27.70
C ILE A 44 13.53 -12.19 27.48
N LEU A 45 13.90 -11.03 26.95
CA LEU A 45 15.27 -10.65 26.65
C LEU A 45 16.16 -10.45 27.89
N THR A 46 15.55 -10.29 29.08
CA THR A 46 16.24 -10.08 30.37
C THR A 46 16.45 -11.37 31.17
N ARG A 47 16.02 -12.54 30.66
CA ARG A 47 16.15 -13.84 31.33
C ARG A 47 17.44 -14.58 30.95
N ASP A 48 17.76 -15.64 31.70
CA ASP A 48 18.93 -16.50 31.42
C ASP A 48 18.83 -17.16 30.04
N GLY A 49 19.98 -17.29 29.35
CA GLY A 49 20.06 -17.72 27.95
C GLY A 49 19.33 -19.05 27.61
N ASN A 50 19.24 -20.00 28.54
CA ASN A 50 18.54 -21.27 28.34
C ASN A 50 17.02 -21.10 28.29
N SER A 51 16.45 -20.16 29.05
CA SER A 51 15.03 -19.83 29.05
C SER A 51 14.63 -19.16 27.72
N ILE A 52 15.49 -18.27 27.20
CA ILE A 52 15.27 -17.59 25.92
C ILE A 52 15.18 -18.58 24.77
N GLN A 53 16.10 -19.58 24.73
CA GLN A 53 16.08 -20.58 23.66
C GLN A 53 14.82 -21.44 23.69
N THR A 54 14.38 -21.89 24.86
CA THR A 54 13.19 -22.72 25.02
C THR A 54 11.93 -21.97 24.62
N GLU A 55 11.77 -20.73 25.05
CA GLU A 55 10.64 -19.87 24.68
C GLU A 55 10.66 -19.53 23.18
N THR A 56 11.81 -19.25 22.61
CA THR A 56 11.95 -19.00 21.16
C THR A 56 11.50 -20.21 20.35
N ILE A 57 11.92 -21.43 20.71
CA ILE A 57 11.50 -22.67 20.05
C ILE A 57 10.00 -22.89 20.18
N PHE A 58 9.43 -22.58 21.35
CA PHE A 58 7.98 -22.69 21.58
C PHE A 58 7.21 -21.74 20.65
N PHE A 59 7.60 -20.46 20.58
CA PHE A 59 6.92 -19.49 19.71
C PHE A 59 7.10 -19.81 18.22
N LEU A 60 8.25 -20.37 17.82
CA LEU A 60 8.46 -20.87 16.45
C LEU A 60 7.48 -21.98 16.11
N LYS A 61 7.37 -23.01 16.94
CA LYS A 61 6.43 -24.12 16.73
C LYS A 61 4.98 -23.64 16.71
N LEU A 62 4.64 -22.66 17.55
CA LEU A 62 3.32 -22.05 17.55
C LEU A 62 3.07 -21.28 16.25
N ALA A 63 4.03 -20.51 15.76
CA ALA A 63 3.95 -19.82 14.49
C ALA A 63 3.82 -20.80 13.32
N GLU A 64 4.60 -21.87 13.27
CA GLU A 64 4.51 -22.93 12.27
C GLU A 64 3.10 -23.58 12.24
N LYS A 65 2.55 -23.89 13.41
CA LYS A 65 1.18 -24.42 13.50
C LYS A 65 0.15 -23.43 12.97
N LYS A 66 0.23 -22.16 13.39
CA LYS A 66 -0.67 -21.11 12.90
C LYS A 66 -0.53 -20.88 11.40
N PHE A 67 0.68 -20.90 10.85
CA PHE A 67 0.90 -20.81 9.41
C PHE A 67 0.21 -21.95 8.66
N LYS A 68 0.32 -23.19 9.15
CA LYS A 68 -0.32 -24.34 8.52
C LYS A 68 -1.83 -24.15 8.41
N GLU A 69 -2.47 -23.69 9.47
CA GLU A 69 -3.92 -23.41 9.49
C GLU A 69 -4.29 -22.19 8.63
N PHE A 70 -3.49 -21.13 8.71
CA PHE A 70 -3.75 -19.86 8.01
C PHE A 70 -3.53 -19.95 6.50
N LEU A 71 -2.59 -20.77 6.05
CA LEU A 71 -2.27 -20.98 4.64
C LEU A 71 -3.05 -22.14 3.99
N ASP A 72 -3.85 -22.88 4.73
CA ASP A 72 -4.74 -23.90 4.17
C ASP A 72 -6.00 -23.26 3.57
N LYS A 73 -5.82 -22.57 2.44
CA LYS A 73 -6.88 -21.82 1.77
C LYS A 73 -6.98 -22.20 0.29
N PRO A 74 -8.22 -22.38 -0.22
CA PRO A 74 -8.46 -22.76 -1.61
C PRO A 74 -7.87 -21.77 -2.62
N TYR A 75 -7.88 -20.46 -2.31
CA TYR A 75 -7.38 -19.41 -3.18
C TYR A 75 -5.84 -19.38 -3.32
N LEU A 76 -5.11 -20.13 -2.49
CA LEU A 76 -3.66 -20.27 -2.59
C LEU A 76 -3.22 -21.44 -3.48
N LYS A 77 -4.17 -22.28 -3.96
CA LYS A 77 -3.83 -23.39 -4.83
C LYS A 77 -3.17 -22.94 -6.13
N GLY A 78 -2.06 -23.58 -6.45
CA GLY A 78 -1.29 -23.25 -7.68
C GLY A 78 -0.34 -22.05 -7.54
N ILE A 79 -0.34 -21.36 -6.41
CA ILE A 79 0.58 -20.25 -6.14
C ILE A 79 1.77 -20.78 -5.31
N LYS A 80 2.98 -20.35 -5.67
CA LYS A 80 4.17 -20.59 -4.84
C LYS A 80 4.11 -19.70 -3.61
N VAL A 81 3.84 -20.29 -2.44
CA VAL A 81 3.77 -19.59 -1.15
C VAL A 81 4.97 -19.97 -0.29
N THR A 82 5.71 -18.97 0.18
CA THR A 82 6.88 -19.13 1.05
C THR A 82 6.63 -18.44 2.39
N PRO A 83 6.40 -19.20 3.48
CA PRO A 83 6.26 -18.63 4.81
C PRO A 83 7.62 -18.16 5.34
N ILE A 84 7.65 -16.96 5.93
CA ILE A 84 8.83 -16.35 6.54
C ILE A 84 8.50 -15.96 7.98
N VAL A 85 9.31 -16.42 8.93
CA VAL A 85 9.23 -15.98 10.33
C VAL A 85 10.51 -15.20 10.65
N LYS A 86 10.36 -13.97 11.09
CA LYS A 86 11.47 -13.13 11.58
C LYS A 86 11.32 -12.91 13.07
N HIS A 87 12.43 -13.10 13.79
CA HIS A 87 12.51 -12.92 15.24
C HIS A 87 13.10 -11.56 15.58
N PHE A 88 12.74 -11.03 16.72
CA PHE A 88 13.27 -9.77 17.26
C PHE A 88 13.13 -8.57 16.33
N LYS A 89 12.18 -8.64 15.39
CA LYS A 89 11.95 -7.61 14.39
C LYS A 89 10.59 -6.95 14.62
N VAL A 90 10.55 -5.64 14.43
CA VAL A 90 9.31 -4.85 14.52
C VAL A 90 8.75 -4.58 13.12
N PHE A 91 7.46 -4.28 13.02
CA PHE A 91 6.80 -4.04 11.73
C PHE A 91 7.46 -2.94 10.88
N SER A 92 8.20 -2.00 11.50
CA SER A 92 8.98 -1.01 10.75
C SER A 92 10.09 -1.62 9.88
N GLU A 93 10.49 -2.87 10.14
CA GLU A 93 11.52 -3.58 9.37
C GLU A 93 10.96 -4.42 8.21
N VAL A 94 9.63 -4.50 8.05
CA VAL A 94 8.99 -5.18 6.91
C VAL A 94 9.57 -4.72 5.58
N SER A 95 9.80 -3.41 5.44
CA SER A 95 10.39 -2.83 4.21
C SER A 95 11.82 -3.33 3.95
N GLN A 96 12.60 -3.57 5.01
CA GLN A 96 13.94 -4.13 4.88
C GLN A 96 13.88 -5.59 4.43
N VAL A 97 13.02 -6.41 5.05
CA VAL A 97 12.81 -7.80 4.64
C VAL A 97 12.34 -7.88 3.19
N ALA A 98 11.43 -7.00 2.78
CA ALA A 98 10.96 -6.92 1.41
C ALA A 98 12.09 -6.59 0.42
N LYS A 99 13.01 -5.68 0.78
CA LYS A 99 14.21 -5.37 -0.03
C LYS A 99 15.17 -6.56 -0.11
N GLU A 100 15.45 -7.24 1.00
CA GLU A 100 16.32 -8.44 1.06
C GLU A 100 15.83 -9.54 0.11
N HIS A 101 14.52 -9.68 -0.05
CA HIS A 101 13.90 -10.67 -0.92
C HIS A 101 13.58 -10.17 -2.33
N CYS A 102 13.95 -8.94 -2.69
CA CYS A 102 13.65 -8.32 -4.00
C CYS A 102 12.16 -8.35 -4.32
N VAL A 103 11.34 -7.88 -3.40
CA VAL A 103 9.88 -7.83 -3.52
C VAL A 103 9.43 -6.65 -4.37
N ASP A 104 8.42 -6.85 -5.20
CA ASP A 104 7.86 -5.81 -6.07
C ASP A 104 6.71 -5.04 -5.39
N LEU A 105 5.95 -5.71 -4.50
CA LEU A 105 4.77 -5.15 -3.84
C LEU A 105 4.63 -5.70 -2.42
N ILE A 106 4.29 -4.83 -1.47
CA ILE A 106 3.85 -5.19 -0.12
C ILE A 106 2.34 -5.09 -0.08
N VAL A 107 1.63 -6.13 0.37
CA VAL A 107 0.17 -6.10 0.57
C VAL A 107 -0.12 -6.28 2.05
N MET A 108 -0.83 -5.33 2.64
CA MET A 108 -1.10 -5.32 4.09
C MET A 108 -2.57 -5.12 4.39
N GLY A 109 -3.05 -5.73 5.48
CA GLY A 109 -4.31 -5.35 6.10
C GLY A 109 -4.23 -3.96 6.73
N SER A 110 -5.33 -3.23 6.75
CA SER A 110 -5.38 -1.91 7.38
C SER A 110 -5.24 -1.96 8.90
N HIS A 111 -5.70 -3.04 9.55
CA HIS A 111 -5.67 -3.25 11.00
C HIS A 111 -5.07 -4.62 11.33
N GLY A 112 -4.56 -4.74 12.55
CA GLY A 112 -4.11 -5.99 13.14
C GLY A 112 -5.06 -6.49 14.24
N VAL A 113 -4.57 -7.46 15.02
CA VAL A 113 -5.33 -8.10 16.12
C VAL A 113 -5.84 -7.10 17.19
N SER A 114 -5.19 -5.94 17.32
CA SER A 114 -5.53 -4.91 18.33
C SER A 114 -6.46 -3.81 17.81
N GLY A 115 -7.07 -3.96 16.64
CA GLY A 115 -7.89 -2.92 15.99
C GLY A 115 -9.05 -2.42 16.84
N LEU A 116 -8.89 -1.23 17.42
CA LEU A 116 -9.86 -0.63 18.33
C LEU A 116 -10.86 0.34 17.67
N LYS A 117 -10.69 0.70 16.39
CA LYS A 117 -11.65 1.55 15.64
C LYS A 117 -11.55 1.26 14.14
N GLU A 118 -12.67 0.99 13.51
CA GLU A 118 -12.82 0.65 12.08
C GLU A 118 -12.42 1.77 11.09
N ILE A 119 -12.06 2.95 11.58
CA ILE A 119 -11.89 4.18 10.77
C ILE A 119 -10.42 4.49 10.48
N PHE A 120 -9.45 4.01 11.28
CA PHE A 120 -8.04 4.38 11.14
C PHE A 120 -7.15 3.20 10.72
N VAL A 121 -6.17 3.48 9.87
CA VAL A 121 -5.11 2.52 9.53
C VAL A 121 -4.28 2.25 10.79
N GLY A 122 -4.02 0.97 11.08
CA GLY A 122 -3.24 0.57 12.24
C GLY A 122 -1.80 1.08 12.19
N SER A 123 -1.24 1.37 13.36
CA SER A 123 0.11 1.96 13.50
C SER A 123 1.23 1.18 12.80
N ASN A 124 1.08 -0.13 12.63
CA ASN A 124 2.05 -0.96 11.92
C ASN A 124 1.98 -0.73 10.42
N THR A 125 0.77 -0.67 9.85
CA THR A 125 0.56 -0.38 8.43
C THR A 125 1.03 1.03 8.09
N GLU A 126 0.70 2.02 8.92
CA GLU A 126 1.19 3.40 8.79
C GLU A 126 2.73 3.46 8.74
N LYS A 127 3.42 2.76 9.65
CA LYS A 127 4.88 2.70 9.68
C LYS A 127 5.46 2.11 8.39
N VAL A 128 4.84 1.06 7.84
CA VAL A 128 5.30 0.45 6.58
C VAL A 128 5.07 1.40 5.41
N VAL A 129 3.88 2.00 5.28
CA VAL A 129 3.55 2.99 4.24
C VAL A 129 4.54 4.16 4.26
N ARG A 130 4.85 4.71 5.43
CA ARG A 130 5.79 5.85 5.56
C ARG A 130 7.25 5.50 5.26
N ASN A 131 7.68 4.27 5.54
CA ASN A 131 9.10 3.92 5.47
C ASN A 131 9.47 3.10 4.23
N SER A 132 8.49 2.52 3.51
CA SER A 132 8.78 1.64 2.38
C SER A 132 9.06 2.40 1.10
N ASP A 133 10.17 2.06 0.41
CA ASP A 133 10.44 2.47 -0.97
C ASP A 133 9.80 1.49 -1.98
N ILE A 134 9.29 0.35 -1.50
CA ILE A 134 8.50 -0.61 -2.26
C ILE A 134 7.04 -0.17 -2.15
N PRO A 135 6.25 -0.20 -3.24
CA PRO A 135 4.82 0.12 -3.19
C PRO A 135 4.09 -0.71 -2.14
N VAL A 136 3.13 -0.07 -1.45
CA VAL A 136 2.32 -0.73 -0.41
C VAL A 136 0.85 -0.65 -0.77
N LEU A 137 0.20 -1.79 -0.91
CA LEU A 137 -1.24 -1.93 -1.09
C LEU A 137 -1.89 -2.19 0.27
N VAL A 138 -2.73 -1.27 0.71
CA VAL A 138 -3.49 -1.38 1.97
C VAL A 138 -4.90 -1.87 1.67
N VAL A 139 -5.27 -2.99 2.27
CA VAL A 139 -6.58 -3.65 2.11
C VAL A 139 -7.37 -3.56 3.41
N LYS A 140 -8.62 -3.07 3.35
CA LYS A 140 -9.47 -2.90 4.54
C LYS A 140 -10.54 -3.96 4.69
N HIS A 141 -11.13 -4.35 3.59
CA HIS A 141 -12.29 -5.24 3.56
C HIS A 141 -11.98 -6.52 2.82
N HIS A 142 -12.81 -7.50 3.01
CA HIS A 142 -12.78 -8.71 2.18
C HIS A 142 -12.82 -8.31 0.71
N PRO A 143 -11.92 -8.83 -0.14
CA PRO A 143 -11.92 -8.49 -1.55
C PRO A 143 -13.25 -8.91 -2.18
N ILE A 144 -14.03 -7.91 -2.62
CA ILE A 144 -15.30 -8.13 -3.32
C ILE A 144 -15.03 -8.44 -4.79
N LEU A 145 -13.91 -7.93 -5.29
CA LEU A 145 -13.49 -8.05 -6.69
C LEU A 145 -12.43 -9.13 -6.83
N THR A 146 -12.58 -9.92 -7.86
CA THR A 146 -11.61 -10.95 -8.24
C THR A 146 -10.44 -10.36 -9.05
N ASP A 147 -10.52 -9.08 -9.45
CA ASP A 147 -9.49 -8.37 -10.22
C ASP A 147 -9.56 -6.86 -9.98
N PHE A 148 -8.48 -6.16 -10.32
CA PHE A 148 -8.41 -4.70 -10.37
C PHE A 148 -8.30 -4.29 -11.84
N ASP A 149 -9.35 -3.68 -12.38
CA ASP A 149 -9.39 -3.21 -13.77
C ASP A 149 -9.01 -1.74 -13.89
N SER A 150 -9.28 -0.95 -12.84
CA SER A 150 -9.09 0.49 -12.87
C SER A 150 -8.58 1.07 -11.55
N VAL A 151 -7.78 2.14 -11.66
CA VAL A 151 -7.23 2.89 -10.54
C VAL A 151 -7.37 4.39 -10.77
N VAL A 152 -7.76 5.12 -9.74
CA VAL A 152 -7.63 6.59 -9.71
C VAL A 152 -6.28 6.93 -9.11
N PHE A 153 -5.39 7.51 -9.91
CA PHE A 153 -4.10 8.05 -9.47
C PHE A 153 -4.24 9.55 -9.24
N ALA A 154 -4.30 9.93 -7.97
CA ALA A 154 -4.36 11.33 -7.59
C ALA A 154 -2.96 11.91 -7.51
N CYS A 155 -2.72 13.00 -8.23
CA CYS A 155 -1.44 13.67 -8.22
C CYS A 155 -1.55 15.20 -8.34
N ASP A 156 -0.53 15.86 -7.82
CA ASP A 156 -0.42 17.32 -7.89
C ASP A 156 0.38 17.81 -9.10
N PHE A 157 0.91 16.91 -9.92
CA PHE A 157 1.76 17.17 -11.08
C PHE A 157 3.02 18.00 -10.76
N SER A 158 3.57 17.86 -9.56
CA SER A 158 4.85 18.46 -9.19
C SER A 158 6.03 17.64 -9.72
N GLU A 159 7.20 18.28 -9.83
CA GLU A 159 8.43 17.58 -10.26
C GLU A 159 8.86 16.50 -9.26
N GLU A 160 8.58 16.71 -7.99
CA GLU A 160 8.95 15.79 -6.92
C GLU A 160 8.35 14.39 -7.09
N ILE A 161 7.14 14.31 -7.68
CA ILE A 161 6.45 13.01 -7.84
C ILE A 161 6.83 12.26 -9.12
N ILE A 162 7.66 12.83 -10.01
CA ILE A 162 8.00 12.20 -11.30
C ILE A 162 8.50 10.75 -11.12
N GLY A 163 9.42 10.54 -10.18
CA GLY A 163 9.94 9.19 -9.90
C GLY A 163 8.88 8.20 -9.44
N ALA A 164 8.03 8.63 -8.50
CA ALA A 164 6.92 7.82 -7.98
C ALA A 164 5.88 7.55 -9.07
N PHE A 165 5.52 8.55 -9.88
CA PHE A 165 4.60 8.42 -11.00
C PHE A 165 5.12 7.44 -12.07
N THR A 166 6.38 7.56 -12.46
CA THR A 166 7.00 6.65 -13.45
C THR A 166 6.95 5.20 -12.96
N LYS A 167 7.27 4.98 -11.68
CA LYS A 167 7.18 3.65 -11.05
C LYS A 167 5.75 3.13 -11.04
N ALA A 168 4.78 3.98 -10.67
CA ALA A 168 3.37 3.64 -10.66
C ALA A 168 2.84 3.30 -12.06
N SER A 169 3.11 4.17 -13.04
CA SER A 169 2.67 3.97 -14.43
C SER A 169 3.20 2.67 -15.02
N LYS A 170 4.49 2.36 -14.78
CA LYS A 170 5.09 1.10 -15.22
C LYS A 170 4.41 -0.09 -14.55
N MET A 171 4.26 -0.08 -13.23
CA MET A 171 3.66 -1.19 -12.47
C MET A 171 2.21 -1.43 -12.89
N LEU A 172 1.39 -0.38 -12.96
CA LEU A 172 -0.02 -0.48 -13.33
C LEU A 172 -0.20 -0.98 -14.77
N LYS A 173 0.65 -0.52 -15.68
CA LYS A 173 0.67 -1.02 -17.07
C LYS A 173 1.03 -2.51 -17.13
N GLU A 174 2.03 -2.97 -16.38
CA GLU A 174 2.40 -4.39 -16.29
C GLU A 174 1.27 -5.25 -15.73
N LEU A 175 0.48 -4.69 -14.78
CA LEU A 175 -0.67 -5.35 -14.19
C LEU A 175 -1.93 -5.31 -15.08
N GLY A 176 -1.91 -4.55 -16.19
CA GLY A 176 -3.07 -4.36 -17.06
C GLY A 176 -4.18 -3.49 -16.45
N ILE A 177 -3.84 -2.65 -15.45
CA ILE A 177 -4.79 -1.80 -14.74
C ILE A 177 -4.87 -0.44 -15.44
N LYS A 178 -6.08 -0.02 -15.82
CA LYS A 178 -6.35 1.29 -16.43
C LYS A 178 -6.19 2.40 -15.39
N MET A 179 -5.34 3.38 -15.67
CA MET A 179 -5.07 4.49 -14.76
C MET A 179 -5.85 5.74 -15.19
N TYR A 180 -6.70 6.27 -14.29
CA TYR A 180 -7.33 7.58 -14.39
C TYR A 180 -6.49 8.59 -13.61
N LEU A 181 -5.97 9.60 -14.30
CA LEU A 181 -5.22 10.68 -13.66
C LEU A 181 -6.20 11.71 -13.10
N LEU A 182 -6.02 12.09 -11.83
CA LEU A 182 -6.88 13.03 -11.15
C LEU A 182 -6.07 14.20 -10.56
N HIS A 183 -6.50 15.42 -10.88
CA HIS A 183 -6.12 16.64 -10.17
C HIS A 183 -7.29 17.18 -9.36
N VAL A 184 -7.09 17.42 -8.08
CA VAL A 184 -8.08 18.05 -7.20
C VAL A 184 -7.70 19.50 -6.97
N ASN A 185 -8.52 20.44 -7.47
CA ASN A 185 -8.35 21.86 -7.27
C ASN A 185 -9.07 22.29 -5.99
N LEU A 186 -8.33 22.90 -5.07
CA LEU A 186 -8.85 23.32 -3.77
C LEU A 186 -9.34 24.76 -3.81
N PRO A 187 -10.30 25.16 -2.96
CA PRO A 187 -10.77 26.53 -2.85
C PRO A 187 -9.76 27.45 -2.16
N ASN A 188 -10.10 28.75 -2.13
CA ASN A 188 -9.38 29.81 -1.41
C ASN A 188 -7.94 30.01 -1.88
N GLU A 189 -7.00 30.16 -0.98
CA GLU A 189 -5.58 30.43 -1.28
C GLU A 189 -4.88 29.32 -2.08
N LYS A 190 -5.41 28.11 -2.03
CA LYS A 190 -4.91 26.94 -2.78
C LYS A 190 -5.51 26.83 -4.18
N PHE A 191 -6.49 27.68 -4.53
CA PHE A 191 -7.12 27.69 -5.86
C PHE A 191 -6.10 27.99 -6.96
N ARG A 192 -6.24 27.29 -8.08
CA ARG A 192 -5.48 27.54 -9.31
C ARG A 192 -6.46 27.67 -10.48
N SER A 193 -6.16 28.60 -11.39
CA SER A 193 -6.95 28.73 -12.62
C SER A 193 -6.73 27.52 -13.53
N SER A 194 -7.70 27.26 -14.42
CA SER A 194 -7.57 26.18 -15.41
C SER A 194 -6.27 26.26 -16.21
N THR A 195 -5.89 27.47 -16.65
CA THR A 195 -4.65 27.72 -17.41
C THR A 195 -3.40 27.38 -16.61
N GLU A 196 -3.37 27.68 -15.31
CA GLU A 196 -2.23 27.33 -14.44
C GLU A 196 -2.13 25.82 -14.26
N ILE A 197 -3.27 25.14 -14.06
CA ILE A 197 -3.32 23.69 -13.90
C ILE A 197 -2.88 23.01 -15.21
N GLU A 198 -3.46 23.39 -16.35
CA GLU A 198 -3.11 22.85 -17.65
C GLU A 198 -1.64 23.01 -17.99
N ARG A 199 -1.05 24.17 -17.70
CA ARG A 199 0.40 24.39 -17.89
C ARG A 199 1.23 23.46 -17.03
N LYS A 200 0.84 23.27 -15.76
CA LYS A 200 1.54 22.38 -14.84
C LYS A 200 1.47 20.92 -15.31
N VAL A 201 0.29 20.48 -15.72
CA VAL A 201 0.05 19.14 -16.29
C VAL A 201 0.86 18.93 -17.57
N ALA A 202 0.83 19.89 -18.50
CA ALA A 202 1.60 19.80 -19.74
C ALA A 202 3.10 19.66 -19.48
N THR A 203 3.67 20.52 -18.62
CA THR A 203 5.10 20.46 -18.24
C THR A 203 5.45 19.10 -17.62
N PHE A 204 4.58 18.57 -16.77
CA PHE A 204 4.79 17.26 -16.15
C PHE A 204 4.75 16.13 -17.19
N LEU A 205 3.73 16.08 -18.04
CA LEU A 205 3.58 15.04 -19.06
C LEU A 205 4.72 15.06 -20.07
N GLU A 206 5.20 16.24 -20.50
CA GLU A 206 6.36 16.36 -21.36
C GLU A 206 7.62 15.74 -20.73
N LYS A 207 7.83 15.97 -19.41
CA LYS A 207 8.98 15.40 -18.68
C LYS A 207 8.88 13.87 -18.51
N VAL A 208 7.69 13.35 -18.30
CA VAL A 208 7.49 11.92 -17.98
C VAL A 208 7.30 11.08 -19.22
N GLU A 209 6.52 11.55 -20.20
CA GLU A 209 6.11 10.79 -21.38
C GLU A 209 6.69 11.32 -22.70
N GLY A 210 7.33 12.49 -22.67
CA GLY A 210 7.87 13.16 -23.84
C GLY A 210 6.81 13.66 -24.82
N ASN A 211 5.53 13.68 -24.42
CA ASN A 211 4.41 14.13 -25.26
C ASN A 211 3.18 14.51 -24.41
N LEU A 212 2.18 15.14 -25.05
CA LEU A 212 0.95 15.61 -24.43
C LEU A 212 -0.28 14.72 -24.72
N SER A 213 -0.09 13.49 -25.20
CA SER A 213 -1.21 12.64 -25.63
C SER A 213 -2.23 12.36 -24.51
N LYS A 214 -1.77 12.32 -23.26
CA LYS A 214 -2.62 12.08 -22.08
C LYS A 214 -3.23 13.35 -21.48
N MET A 215 -2.99 14.52 -22.05
CA MET A 215 -3.52 15.79 -21.53
C MET A 215 -5.05 15.75 -21.36
N ASN A 216 -5.76 15.18 -22.32
CA ASN A 216 -7.22 15.07 -22.32
C ASN A 216 -7.75 13.91 -21.44
N GLU A 217 -6.87 13.08 -20.90
CA GLU A 217 -7.22 11.97 -20.01
C GLU A 217 -7.15 12.35 -18.53
N VAL A 218 -6.65 13.56 -18.23
CA VAL A 218 -6.58 14.06 -16.86
C VAL A 218 -7.94 14.61 -16.44
N ALA A 219 -8.48 14.07 -15.35
CA ALA A 219 -9.67 14.59 -14.71
C ALA A 219 -9.32 15.76 -13.79
N TYR A 220 -10.10 16.84 -13.89
CA TYR A 220 -10.00 18.04 -13.04
C TYR A 220 -11.25 18.12 -12.18
N VAL A 221 -11.10 18.01 -10.87
CA VAL A 221 -12.19 18.06 -9.91
C VAL A 221 -11.93 19.18 -8.91
N SER A 222 -12.95 19.94 -8.56
CA SER A 222 -12.87 20.91 -7.46
C SER A 222 -13.58 20.34 -6.23
N ASP A 223 -12.92 20.35 -5.08
CA ASP A 223 -13.52 19.91 -3.82
C ASP A 223 -12.90 20.68 -2.64
N TYR A 224 -13.52 20.59 -1.47
CA TYR A 224 -13.06 21.25 -0.24
C TYR A 224 -11.78 20.63 0.34
N SER A 225 -11.52 19.36 0.07
CA SER A 225 -10.27 18.69 0.41
C SER A 225 -9.82 17.74 -0.69
N VAL A 226 -8.51 17.50 -0.78
CA VAL A 226 -7.95 16.55 -1.76
C VAL A 226 -8.52 15.16 -1.55
N GLU A 227 -8.63 14.73 -0.30
CA GLU A 227 -9.21 13.45 0.08
C GLU A 227 -10.65 13.28 -0.45
N LYS A 228 -11.55 14.25 -0.18
CA LYS A 228 -12.95 14.19 -0.65
C LYS A 228 -13.03 14.14 -2.18
N GLY A 229 -12.23 14.97 -2.86
CA GLY A 229 -12.17 14.95 -4.31
C GLY A 229 -11.75 13.59 -4.86
N ILE A 230 -10.75 12.93 -4.25
CA ILE A 230 -10.30 11.59 -4.63
C ILE A 230 -11.43 10.56 -4.42
N LEU A 231 -12.02 10.53 -3.23
CA LEU A 231 -13.05 9.54 -2.89
C LEU A 231 -14.31 9.72 -3.77
N ASN A 232 -14.76 10.96 -3.95
CA ASN A 232 -15.93 11.27 -4.78
C ASN A 232 -15.69 10.87 -6.25
N TYR A 233 -14.55 11.26 -6.81
CA TYR A 233 -14.22 10.92 -8.19
C TYR A 233 -14.06 9.41 -8.39
N SER A 234 -13.41 8.71 -7.46
CA SER A 234 -13.27 7.26 -7.52
C SER A 234 -14.61 6.53 -7.55
N ASN A 235 -15.57 7.01 -6.77
CA ASN A 235 -16.95 6.47 -6.79
C ASN A 235 -17.66 6.76 -8.12
N VAL A 236 -17.49 7.98 -8.68
CA VAL A 236 -18.14 8.37 -9.96
C VAL A 236 -17.65 7.51 -11.12
N VAL A 237 -16.34 7.21 -11.18
CA VAL A 237 -15.79 6.41 -12.28
C VAL A 237 -15.85 4.91 -12.01
N GLY A 238 -16.32 4.49 -10.83
CA GLY A 238 -16.35 3.08 -10.42
C GLY A 238 -14.96 2.47 -10.36
N ALA A 239 -14.00 3.19 -9.77
CA ALA A 239 -12.64 2.68 -9.63
C ALA A 239 -12.56 1.52 -8.61
N ASP A 240 -11.67 0.57 -8.86
CA ASP A 240 -11.42 -0.57 -7.98
C ASP A 240 -10.32 -0.29 -6.95
N LEU A 241 -9.49 0.71 -7.24
CA LEU A 241 -8.27 1.02 -6.51
C LEU A 241 -8.02 2.53 -6.51
N ILE A 242 -7.44 3.05 -5.43
CA ILE A 242 -6.89 4.40 -5.37
C ILE A 242 -5.38 4.31 -5.26
N ALA A 243 -4.65 5.12 -6.03
CA ALA A 243 -3.21 5.26 -5.92
C ALA A 243 -2.84 6.69 -5.51
N VAL A 244 -1.94 6.80 -4.54
CA VAL A 244 -1.46 8.08 -4.01
C VAL A 244 0.05 8.05 -3.79
N VAL A 245 0.65 9.24 -3.79
CA VAL A 245 2.09 9.40 -3.52
C VAL A 245 2.32 9.85 -2.09
N THR A 246 3.34 9.29 -1.42
CA THR A 246 3.71 9.63 -0.04
C THR A 246 5.08 10.28 0.03
N HIS A 247 5.23 11.32 0.87
CA HIS A 247 6.49 12.04 1.05
C HIS A 247 7.44 11.42 2.09
N GLY A 248 7.05 10.38 2.82
CA GLY A 248 7.84 9.79 3.88
C GLY A 248 8.15 10.80 5.02
N ARG A 249 9.24 10.55 5.77
CA ARG A 249 9.62 11.38 6.94
C ARG A 249 10.19 12.77 6.62
N LYS A 250 10.61 13.04 5.39
CA LYS A 250 11.30 14.30 5.01
C LYS A 250 10.33 15.42 4.65
N GLY A 251 9.04 15.16 4.47
CA GLY A 251 8.02 16.13 4.06
C GLY A 251 7.38 16.96 5.18
N LEU A 252 7.93 16.96 6.40
CA LEU A 252 7.31 17.56 7.59
C LEU A 252 7.26 19.09 7.63
N THR A 253 7.90 19.81 6.71
CA THR A 253 7.98 21.29 6.75
C THR A 253 6.83 22.02 6.05
N HIS A 254 5.96 21.33 5.29
CA HIS A 254 4.86 21.98 4.56
C HIS A 254 3.47 21.38 4.75
N PHE A 255 3.31 20.35 5.57
CA PHE A 255 2.01 19.69 5.82
C PHE A 255 1.63 19.75 7.29
N MET A 256 1.11 20.88 7.73
CA MET A 256 0.39 20.99 9.01
C MET A 256 -1.06 20.43 8.92
N ASP A 257 -1.53 20.09 7.72
CA ASP A 257 -2.79 19.37 7.51
C ASP A 257 -2.43 17.94 7.10
N GLY A 258 -2.80 16.93 7.85
CA GLY A 258 -2.54 15.50 7.74
C GLY A 258 -2.09 14.98 6.36
N SER A 259 -1.37 13.87 6.31
CA SER A 259 -0.91 13.32 5.04
C SER A 259 -2.12 12.90 4.20
N VAL A 260 -2.35 13.51 3.02
CA VAL A 260 -3.44 13.13 2.09
C VAL A 260 -3.50 11.62 1.87
N SER A 261 -2.34 10.97 1.75
CA SER A 261 -2.25 9.51 1.61
C SER A 261 -2.74 8.76 2.85
N GLU A 262 -2.53 9.32 4.02
CA GLU A 262 -2.99 8.79 5.30
C GLU A 262 -4.51 8.97 5.45
N ASP A 263 -5.02 10.15 5.12
CA ASP A 263 -6.46 10.45 5.17
C ASP A 263 -7.23 9.59 4.16
N VAL A 264 -6.73 9.47 2.93
CA VAL A 264 -7.31 8.57 1.92
C VAL A 264 -7.25 7.11 2.38
N ALA A 265 -6.10 6.66 2.92
CA ALA A 265 -5.99 5.32 3.46
C ALA A 265 -6.89 5.09 4.67
N ASN A 266 -7.18 6.11 5.46
CA ASN A 266 -8.08 6.02 6.61
C ASN A 266 -9.57 5.95 6.21
N HIS A 267 -10.00 6.74 5.23
CA HIS A 267 -11.43 6.91 4.94
C HIS A 267 -11.90 6.19 3.66
N SER A 268 -10.99 5.75 2.79
CA SER A 268 -11.37 4.98 1.60
C SER A 268 -11.96 3.63 1.97
N THR A 269 -13.02 3.22 1.29
CA THR A 269 -13.53 1.85 1.26
C THR A 269 -12.80 0.98 0.24
N LEU A 270 -12.18 1.61 -0.77
CA LEU A 270 -11.36 0.94 -1.77
C LEU A 270 -9.96 0.66 -1.22
N PRO A 271 -9.28 -0.38 -1.71
CA PRO A 271 -7.85 -0.57 -1.45
C PRO A 271 -7.03 0.65 -1.89
N VAL A 272 -5.97 0.95 -1.15
CA VAL A 272 -5.12 2.12 -1.41
C VAL A 272 -3.69 1.67 -1.68
N LEU A 273 -3.19 1.99 -2.87
CA LEU A 273 -1.82 1.73 -3.31
C LEU A 273 -0.98 2.99 -3.13
N THR A 274 0.09 2.89 -2.37
CA THR A 274 0.96 4.03 -2.06
C THR A 274 2.32 3.89 -2.71
N PHE A 275 2.83 5.00 -3.26
CA PHE A 275 4.16 5.11 -3.84
C PHE A 275 4.93 6.19 -3.10
N LYS A 276 6.14 5.90 -2.64
CA LYS A 276 6.98 6.88 -1.96
C LYS A 276 7.83 7.67 -2.95
N ILE A 277 7.96 8.97 -2.70
CA ILE A 277 8.90 9.87 -3.37
C ILE A 277 10.33 9.55 -2.98
#